data_b7a02852f4692ae5a1f3aaad2eb17c5c
#
_entry.id   b7a02852f4692ae5a1f3aaad2eb17c5c
#
_cell.length_a   1.000
_cell.length_b   1.000
_cell.length_c   1.000
_cell.angle_alpha   90.00
_cell.angle_beta   90.00
_cell.angle_gamma   90.00
#
_symmetry.space_group_name_H-M   'P 1'
#
loop_
_entity.id
_entity.type
_entity.pdbx_description
1 polymer ?
#
loop_
_entity_poly.entity_id
_entity_poly.type
_entity_poly.pdbx_seq_one_letter_code
_entity_poly.pdbx_strand_id
1 'polypeptide(L)'
;MLIVCAPLLFTACATIGPPLPPSLDLPKPPTDLKAARKGNRVTLIWTIPTSTTDRQTIRSLGPTRICCGLAELKACGTPIGKTPSQLNPAPSAARSEGTFVDTLSAEKLSDNPMAFAFYAVEVPNSEGRAAGISKQVRIPLAHTLPPPQDFQASVTSQGVVLSWKVEVPGNSNGAVHYVVRVIRHPLDGQQQTVVGELPVGSDQSLTDSTIEWEKTYRYHAETVTVVNPGNNDPAAKPLIQVEGDDTPEITVFADDVFPPAVPPGLQAVFSGPGQKPFIDLVWAPVTDLDLAGYNVYRHEEGESPAKINGELLKTPSYRDSDVTSGKKYLYSVSAVDLRGNESERSEETSESVP
;
A
#
# COMPACT_ATOMS: atom_id res chain seq x y z
N MET A 1 -20.95 64.04 62.89
CA MET A 1 -21.03 62.58 62.77
C MET A 1 -19.76 62.16 62.05
N LEU A 2 -18.68 61.83 62.81
CA LEU A 2 -17.38 61.41 62.22
C LEU A 2 -17.39 59.89 62.11
N ILE A 3 -17.24 59.37 60.92
CA ILE A 3 -17.06 57.93 60.62
C ILE A 3 -15.56 57.66 60.62
N VAL A 4 -15.08 56.94 61.63
CA VAL A 4 -13.73 56.44 61.71
C VAL A 4 -13.63 55.13 60.96
N CYS A 5 -12.93 55.13 59.83
CA CYS A 5 -12.66 53.93 59.03
C CYS A 5 -11.35 53.31 59.62
N ALA A 6 -11.45 52.13 60.27
CA ALA A 6 -10.29 51.38 60.75
C ALA A 6 -9.75 50.46 59.58
N PRO A 7 -8.44 50.46 59.31
CA PRO A 7 -7.86 49.53 58.36
C PRO A 7 -7.68 48.15 58.97
N LEU A 8 -8.35 47.11 58.31
CA LEU A 8 -8.11 45.71 58.63
C LEU A 8 -6.74 45.29 58.02
N LEU A 9 -5.73 45.14 58.86
CA LEU A 9 -4.45 44.51 58.45
C LEU A 9 -4.61 42.99 58.40
N PHE A 10 -4.71 42.42 57.21
CA PHE A 10 -4.58 40.98 56.98
C PHE A 10 -3.09 40.59 57.06
N THR A 11 -2.66 39.99 58.15
CA THR A 11 -1.38 39.30 58.24
C THR A 11 -1.49 37.95 57.54
N ALA A 12 -1.06 37.86 56.26
CA ALA A 12 -0.90 36.60 55.57
C ALA A 12 0.37 35.92 56.12
N CYS A 13 0.21 34.93 57.02
CA CYS A 13 1.29 34.01 57.39
C CYS A 13 1.56 33.06 56.20
N ALA A 14 2.51 33.42 55.37
CA ALA A 14 3.08 32.47 54.42
C ALA A 14 4.00 31.50 55.19
N THR A 15 3.58 30.27 55.39
CA THR A 15 4.45 29.19 55.87
C THR A 15 5.47 28.87 54.81
N ILE A 16 6.71 29.24 55.01
CA ILE A 16 7.83 28.83 54.16
C ILE A 16 8.01 27.33 54.37
N GLY A 17 7.68 26.51 53.35
CA GLY A 17 7.97 25.08 53.37
C GLY A 17 9.49 24.82 53.46
N PRO A 18 9.88 23.63 53.88
CA PRO A 18 11.32 23.30 53.93
C PRO A 18 11.93 23.48 52.54
N PRO A 19 13.18 23.97 52.43
CA PRO A 19 13.84 24.13 51.13
C PRO A 19 13.88 22.79 50.39
N LEU A 20 13.39 22.78 49.16
CA LEU A 20 13.48 21.61 48.31
C LEU A 20 14.96 21.30 48.05
N PRO A 21 15.34 20.01 48.04
CA PRO A 21 16.70 19.64 47.67
C PRO A 21 17.00 20.14 46.24
N PRO A 22 18.28 20.49 45.93
CA PRO A 22 18.64 20.96 44.62
C PRO A 22 18.24 19.94 43.56
N SER A 23 17.56 20.37 42.50
CA SER A 23 17.20 19.53 41.39
C SER A 23 18.44 18.99 40.69
N LEU A 24 18.46 17.70 40.36
CA LEU A 24 19.52 17.10 39.58
C LEU A 24 19.32 17.35 38.07
N ASP A 25 18.25 18.05 37.68
CA ASP A 25 17.87 18.34 36.28
C ASP A 25 17.88 17.09 35.38
N LEU A 26 17.45 15.94 35.92
CA LEU A 26 17.43 14.68 35.19
C LEU A 26 16.22 14.61 34.25
N PRO A 27 16.42 14.51 32.93
CA PRO A 27 15.33 14.37 31.99
C PRO A 27 14.52 13.11 32.27
N LYS A 28 13.19 13.21 32.14
CA LYS A 28 12.30 12.04 32.27
C LYS A 28 12.56 11.09 31.11
N PRO A 29 12.83 9.78 31.35
CA PRO A 29 13.05 8.83 30.28
C PRO A 29 11.86 8.76 29.33
N PRO A 30 12.07 8.72 28.01
CA PRO A 30 11.00 8.54 27.02
C PRO A 30 10.22 7.23 27.26
N THR A 31 8.90 7.29 27.13
CA THR A 31 8.01 6.13 27.33
C THR A 31 7.38 5.63 26.03
N ASP A 32 7.61 6.35 24.94
CA ASP A 32 6.97 6.18 23.63
C ASP A 32 7.97 5.78 22.53
N LEU A 33 9.14 5.26 22.92
CA LEU A 33 10.10 4.74 21.95
C LEU A 33 9.40 3.71 21.04
N LYS A 34 9.51 3.93 19.73
CA LYS A 34 9.08 3.05 18.67
C LYS A 34 10.29 2.62 17.85
N ALA A 35 10.19 1.44 17.26
CA ALA A 35 11.18 0.94 16.34
C ALA A 35 10.48 0.22 15.18
N ALA A 36 10.97 0.45 13.98
CA ALA A 36 10.58 -0.28 12.77
C ALA A 36 11.85 -0.86 12.13
N ARG A 37 11.77 -2.09 11.65
CA ARG A 37 12.84 -2.74 10.90
C ARG A 37 12.39 -2.95 9.47
N LYS A 38 13.24 -2.55 8.52
CA LYS A 38 13.10 -2.86 7.10
C LYS A 38 14.47 -3.31 6.55
N GLY A 39 14.52 -4.52 6.04
CA GLY A 39 15.78 -5.17 5.71
C GLY A 39 16.71 -5.22 6.92
N ASN A 40 17.90 -4.67 6.75
CA ASN A 40 18.89 -4.56 7.82
C ASN A 40 18.84 -3.21 8.56
N ARG A 41 17.93 -2.32 8.22
CA ARG A 41 17.80 -0.97 8.79
C ARG A 41 16.76 -0.97 9.90
N VAL A 42 17.14 -0.46 11.08
CA VAL A 42 16.27 -0.26 12.24
C VAL A 42 16.13 1.23 12.49
N THR A 43 14.93 1.76 12.33
CA THR A 43 14.63 3.16 12.60
C THR A 43 13.97 3.27 13.97
N LEU A 44 14.58 4.09 14.84
CA LEU A 44 14.09 4.41 16.18
C LEU A 44 13.48 5.81 16.16
N ILE A 45 12.33 5.98 16.82
CA ILE A 45 11.64 7.27 16.96
C ILE A 45 11.15 7.39 18.38
N TRP A 46 11.36 8.55 19.01
CA TRP A 46 10.90 8.86 20.39
C TRP A 46 10.59 10.33 20.53
N THR A 47 9.73 10.68 21.49
CA THR A 47 9.53 12.09 21.86
C THR A 47 10.67 12.58 22.73
N ILE A 48 11.24 13.73 22.40
CA ILE A 48 12.28 14.40 23.21
C ILE A 48 11.63 14.92 24.50
N PRO A 49 12.15 14.56 25.71
CA PRO A 49 11.55 14.96 26.96
C PRO A 49 11.65 16.49 27.17
N THR A 50 10.58 17.08 27.66
CA THR A 50 10.48 18.50 27.97
C THR A 50 10.47 18.78 29.48
N SER A 51 10.37 17.71 30.28
CA SER A 51 10.31 17.81 31.74
C SER A 51 11.30 16.86 32.41
N THR A 52 11.77 17.26 33.57
CA THR A 52 12.64 16.47 34.47
C THR A 52 11.80 15.49 35.29
N THR A 53 12.47 14.59 36.02
CA THR A 53 11.82 13.62 36.91
C THR A 53 11.09 14.29 38.08
N ASP A 54 11.51 15.47 38.51
CA ASP A 54 10.88 16.32 39.53
C ASP A 54 9.89 17.36 38.93
N ARG A 55 9.46 17.14 37.66
CA ARG A 55 8.44 17.92 36.94
C ARG A 55 8.82 19.36 36.62
N GLN A 56 10.10 19.68 36.61
CA GLN A 56 10.56 20.97 36.15
C GLN A 56 10.78 21.01 34.66
N THR A 57 10.78 22.18 34.05
CA THR A 57 11.10 22.35 32.63
C THR A 57 12.58 22.13 32.40
N ILE A 58 12.93 21.32 31.41
CA ILE A 58 14.31 21.07 31.00
C ILE A 58 14.90 22.34 30.39
N ARG A 59 16.08 22.73 30.83
CA ARG A 59 16.83 23.89 30.32
C ARG A 59 17.82 23.50 29.22
N SER A 60 18.43 22.32 29.33
CA SER A 60 19.39 21.82 28.37
C SER A 60 19.49 20.29 28.44
N LEU A 61 19.72 19.69 27.29
CA LEU A 61 19.91 18.24 27.10
C LEU A 61 21.35 17.97 26.66
N GLY A 62 21.90 16.85 27.05
CA GLY A 62 23.08 16.28 26.48
C GLY A 62 22.73 15.40 25.23
N PRO A 63 23.74 14.85 24.52
CA PRO A 63 23.52 13.94 23.41
C PRO A 63 22.79 12.68 23.86
N THR A 64 21.69 12.35 23.22
CA THR A 64 20.93 11.13 23.51
C THR A 64 21.77 9.91 23.12
N ARG A 65 21.90 8.95 24.03
CA ARG A 65 22.61 7.69 23.84
C ARG A 65 21.66 6.62 23.33
N ILE A 66 22.09 5.88 22.31
CA ILE A 66 21.32 4.76 21.75
C ILE A 66 21.89 3.47 22.30
N CYS A 67 21.07 2.71 22.98
CA CYS A 67 21.44 1.48 23.68
C CYS A 67 20.89 0.28 22.94
N CYS A 68 21.70 -0.76 22.72
CA CYS A 68 21.30 -2.00 22.07
C CYS A 68 21.92 -3.20 22.79
N GLY A 69 21.18 -4.29 22.88
CA GLY A 69 21.66 -5.56 23.43
C GLY A 69 20.84 -6.75 22.92
N LEU A 70 21.38 -7.96 23.08
CA LEU A 70 20.70 -9.21 22.70
C LEU A 70 19.81 -9.78 23.85
N ALA A 71 19.78 -9.10 24.97
CA ALA A 71 18.91 -9.38 26.10
C ALA A 71 18.32 -8.07 26.62
N GLU A 72 17.31 -8.17 27.48
CA GLU A 72 16.66 -7.02 28.11
C GLU A 72 17.69 -6.16 28.88
N LEU A 73 17.69 -4.87 28.56
CA LEU A 73 18.68 -3.92 29.08
C LEU A 73 18.29 -3.46 30.48
N LYS A 74 19.22 -3.54 31.44
CA LYS A 74 19.06 -2.94 32.77
C LYS A 74 19.55 -1.50 32.81
N ALA A 75 20.48 -1.14 31.97
CA ALA A 75 21.08 0.18 31.81
C ALA A 75 21.68 0.31 30.41
N CYS A 76 21.98 1.55 30.00
CA CYS A 76 22.73 1.79 28.78
C CYS A 76 24.22 1.48 29.01
N GLY A 77 24.66 0.33 28.53
CA GLY A 77 26.08 -0.03 28.54
C GLY A 77 26.90 0.85 27.59
N THR A 78 27.65 0.23 26.67
CA THR A 78 28.30 0.97 25.59
C THR A 78 27.26 1.37 24.55
N PRO A 79 26.98 2.67 24.33
CA PRO A 79 26.04 3.10 23.32
C PRO A 79 26.51 2.74 21.90
N ILE A 80 25.59 2.26 21.07
CA ILE A 80 25.88 2.00 19.64
C ILE A 80 25.91 3.29 18.80
N GLY A 81 25.38 4.39 19.34
CA GLY A 81 25.37 5.70 18.71
C GLY A 81 24.92 6.80 19.65
N LYS A 82 25.04 8.03 19.18
CA LYS A 82 24.56 9.23 19.87
C LYS A 82 23.91 10.17 18.88
N THR A 83 22.77 10.75 19.24
CA THR A 83 22.19 11.86 18.47
C THR A 83 22.57 13.19 19.13
N PRO A 84 22.76 14.28 18.36
CA PRO A 84 23.01 15.59 18.92
C PRO A 84 21.95 16.00 19.93
N SER A 85 22.32 16.80 20.91
CA SER A 85 21.36 17.45 21.80
C SER A 85 20.50 18.40 20.97
N GLN A 86 19.20 18.14 20.93
CA GLN A 86 18.27 19.10 20.35
C GLN A 86 17.80 20.04 21.46
N LEU A 87 18.17 21.30 21.32
CA LEU A 87 17.65 22.36 22.16
C LEU A 87 16.14 22.49 21.89
N ASN A 88 15.38 22.55 22.95
CA ASN A 88 13.94 22.67 22.94
C ASN A 88 13.45 23.74 21.95
N PRO A 89 12.60 23.44 20.99
CA PRO A 89 11.94 24.47 20.20
C PRO A 89 11.05 25.32 21.11
N ALA A 90 10.77 26.55 20.66
CA ALA A 90 9.91 27.51 21.36
C ALA A 90 8.59 26.89 21.85
N PRO A 91 7.97 27.40 22.93
CA PRO A 91 6.79 26.82 23.60
C PRO A 91 5.56 26.56 22.72
N SER A 92 5.55 26.98 21.49
CA SER A 92 4.45 26.85 20.52
C SER A 92 4.66 25.74 19.47
N ALA A 93 5.78 25.01 19.48
CA ALA A 93 6.06 23.99 18.48
C ALA A 93 5.51 22.62 18.88
N ALA A 94 5.09 21.85 17.89
CA ALA A 94 4.74 20.44 18.03
C ALA A 94 5.84 19.67 18.78
N ARG A 95 5.48 18.58 19.48
CA ARG A 95 6.43 17.73 20.21
C ARG A 95 7.59 17.37 19.29
N SER A 96 8.81 17.72 19.68
CA SER A 96 9.99 17.38 18.91
C SER A 96 10.28 15.89 19.03
N GLU A 97 10.53 15.25 17.89
CA GLU A 97 10.91 13.83 17.84
C GLU A 97 12.41 13.68 17.64
N GLY A 98 12.99 12.74 18.36
CA GLY A 98 14.32 12.23 18.11
C GLY A 98 14.25 11.03 17.20
N THR A 99 15.16 10.92 16.25
CA THR A 99 15.27 9.79 15.35
C THR A 99 16.70 9.26 15.31
N PHE A 100 16.84 7.95 15.11
CA PHE A 100 18.13 7.30 14.89
C PHE A 100 17.95 6.09 13.99
N VAL A 101 18.91 5.86 13.11
CA VAL A 101 18.92 4.68 12.23
C VAL A 101 20.14 3.84 12.57
N ASP A 102 19.90 2.59 12.99
CA ASP A 102 20.93 1.56 13.13
C ASP A 102 20.90 0.64 11.91
N THR A 103 22.06 0.12 11.53
CA THR A 103 22.20 -0.92 10.50
C THR A 103 22.67 -2.21 11.15
N LEU A 104 21.85 -3.24 11.08
CA LEU A 104 22.20 -4.57 11.56
C LEU A 104 23.31 -5.15 10.69
N SER A 105 24.47 -5.40 11.28
CA SER A 105 25.52 -6.15 10.59
C SER A 105 25.13 -7.63 10.45
N ALA A 106 25.73 -8.32 9.47
CA ALA A 106 25.51 -9.75 9.28
C ALA A 106 25.77 -10.59 10.55
N GLU A 107 26.70 -10.16 11.39
CA GLU A 107 27.03 -10.81 12.67
C GLU A 107 25.93 -10.66 13.74
N LYS A 108 25.08 -9.63 13.62
CA LYS A 108 23.95 -9.41 14.53
C LYS A 108 22.72 -10.19 14.11
N LEU A 109 22.62 -10.55 12.82
CA LEU A 109 21.54 -11.38 12.33
C LEU A 109 21.68 -12.80 12.88
N SER A 110 20.60 -13.51 13.03
CA SER A 110 20.61 -14.80 13.68
C SER A 110 19.82 -15.85 12.90
N ASP A 111 20.39 -17.04 12.76
CA ASP A 111 19.71 -18.21 12.22
C ASP A 111 18.60 -18.73 13.18
N ASN A 112 18.64 -18.29 14.46
CA ASN A 112 17.52 -18.50 15.36
C ASN A 112 16.41 -17.49 15.03
N PRO A 113 15.28 -17.93 14.44
CA PRO A 113 14.22 -17.02 14.01
C PRO A 113 13.53 -16.29 15.18
N MET A 114 13.73 -16.79 16.43
CA MET A 114 13.20 -16.19 17.66
C MET A 114 14.19 -15.27 18.37
N ALA A 115 15.34 -14.96 17.77
CA ALA A 115 16.28 -14.01 18.34
C ALA A 115 15.81 -12.57 18.17
N PHE A 116 16.04 -11.75 19.21
CA PHE A 116 15.67 -10.33 19.24
C PHE A 116 16.84 -9.47 19.69
N ALA A 117 16.95 -8.28 19.11
CA ALA A 117 17.69 -7.17 19.71
C ALA A 117 16.72 -6.28 20.51
N PHE A 118 17.21 -5.78 21.63
CA PHE A 118 16.50 -4.84 22.50
C PHE A 118 17.12 -3.46 22.33
N TYR A 119 16.30 -2.45 22.05
CA TYR A 119 16.71 -1.09 21.89
C TYR A 119 16.09 -0.22 22.99
N ALA A 120 16.87 0.72 23.48
CA ALA A 120 16.44 1.79 24.36
C ALA A 120 17.19 3.08 24.04
N VAL A 121 16.66 4.21 24.47
CA VAL A 121 17.35 5.49 24.44
C VAL A 121 17.56 6.00 25.86
N GLU A 122 18.69 6.65 26.10
CA GLU A 122 19.00 7.31 27.36
C GLU A 122 19.25 8.78 27.07
N VAL A 123 18.44 9.65 27.66
CA VAL A 123 18.52 11.11 27.44
C VAL A 123 19.17 11.75 28.68
N PRO A 124 20.44 12.16 28.57
CA PRO A 124 21.13 12.83 29.68
C PRO A 124 20.83 14.33 29.70
N ASN A 125 21.11 14.97 30.86
CA ASN A 125 21.24 16.42 30.96
C ASN A 125 22.57 16.91 30.37
N SER A 126 22.80 18.20 30.35
CA SER A 126 24.07 18.81 29.86
C SER A 126 25.35 18.33 30.57
N GLU A 127 25.21 17.82 31.79
CA GLU A 127 26.32 17.26 32.56
C GLU A 127 26.54 15.76 32.32
N GLY A 128 25.74 15.15 31.41
CA GLY A 128 25.84 13.75 31.05
C GLY A 128 25.15 12.77 32.00
N ARG A 129 24.38 13.28 33.00
CA ARG A 129 23.62 12.48 33.97
C ARG A 129 22.21 12.19 33.40
N ALA A 130 21.74 10.96 33.54
CA ALA A 130 20.42 10.52 33.11
C ALA A 130 19.64 9.83 34.21
N ALA A 131 18.32 9.84 34.12
CA ALA A 131 17.43 9.14 35.06
C ALA A 131 17.27 7.64 34.75
N GLY A 132 17.91 7.16 33.70
CA GLY A 132 17.82 5.79 33.19
C GLY A 132 17.41 5.73 31.74
N ILE A 133 17.19 4.51 31.25
CA ILE A 133 16.80 4.24 29.86
C ILE A 133 15.29 4.37 29.67
N SER A 134 14.87 4.59 28.43
CA SER A 134 13.48 4.60 28.01
C SER A 134 12.80 3.23 28.20
N LYS A 135 11.49 3.16 27.92
CA LYS A 135 10.84 1.89 27.61
C LYS A 135 11.58 1.24 26.46
N GLN A 136 11.82 -0.08 26.57
CA GLN A 136 12.54 -0.84 25.56
C GLN A 136 11.60 -1.32 24.45
N VAL A 137 12.14 -1.44 23.25
CA VAL A 137 11.50 -2.09 22.11
C VAL A 137 12.37 -3.26 21.66
N ARG A 138 11.74 -4.32 21.18
CA ARG A 138 12.44 -5.50 20.67
C ARG A 138 12.26 -5.60 19.17
N ILE A 139 13.33 -5.93 18.47
CA ILE A 139 13.40 -6.09 17.00
C ILE A 139 13.85 -7.51 16.69
N PRO A 140 13.09 -8.27 15.85
CA PRO A 140 13.51 -9.61 15.46
C PRO A 140 14.81 -9.55 14.65
N LEU A 141 15.66 -10.57 14.80
CA LEU A 141 16.96 -10.69 14.14
C LEU A 141 16.97 -11.70 13.01
N ALA A 142 15.83 -12.28 12.63
CA ALA A 142 15.73 -13.20 11.49
C ALA A 142 16.25 -12.54 10.21
N HIS A 143 16.89 -13.34 9.35
CA HIS A 143 17.36 -12.89 8.04
C HIS A 143 16.19 -12.49 7.14
N THR A 144 16.40 -11.48 6.29
CA THR A 144 15.51 -11.12 5.19
C THR A 144 16.15 -11.49 3.86
N LEU A 145 15.34 -11.78 2.84
CA LEU A 145 15.86 -11.93 1.48
C LEU A 145 16.08 -10.56 0.84
N PRO A 146 16.95 -10.49 -0.19
CA PRO A 146 17.03 -9.31 -1.04
C PRO A 146 15.67 -8.98 -1.67
N PRO A 147 15.44 -7.73 -2.08
CA PRO A 147 14.22 -7.37 -2.80
C PRO A 147 14.10 -8.17 -4.10
N PRO A 148 12.88 -8.42 -4.58
CA PRO A 148 12.64 -9.06 -5.86
C PRO A 148 13.39 -8.32 -6.99
N GLN A 149 13.97 -9.07 -7.92
CA GLN A 149 14.68 -8.53 -9.09
C GLN A 149 13.73 -8.45 -10.29
N ASP A 150 14.09 -7.65 -11.29
CA ASP A 150 13.36 -7.49 -12.55
C ASP A 150 11.85 -7.17 -12.30
N PHE A 151 11.56 -6.36 -11.27
CA PHE A 151 10.19 -5.97 -10.97
C PHE A 151 9.63 -5.10 -12.09
N GLN A 152 8.57 -5.58 -12.76
CA GLN A 152 7.98 -4.94 -13.94
C GLN A 152 6.46 -4.93 -13.82
N ALA A 153 5.83 -4.01 -14.55
CA ALA A 153 4.37 -3.92 -14.67
C ALA A 153 3.95 -3.78 -16.13
N SER A 154 2.86 -4.42 -16.47
CA SER A 154 2.21 -4.30 -17.78
C SER A 154 0.70 -4.16 -17.61
N VAL A 155 0.09 -3.29 -18.40
CA VAL A 155 -1.37 -3.12 -18.41
C VAL A 155 -1.98 -4.15 -19.34
N THR A 156 -3.03 -4.82 -18.89
CA THR A 156 -3.81 -5.81 -19.64
C THR A 156 -5.30 -5.55 -19.45
N SER A 157 -6.15 -6.14 -20.26
CA SER A 157 -7.62 -6.04 -20.09
C SER A 157 -8.15 -6.50 -18.72
N GLN A 158 -7.35 -7.23 -17.95
CA GLN A 158 -7.72 -7.71 -16.61
C GLN A 158 -7.18 -6.84 -15.48
N GLY A 159 -6.41 -5.80 -15.80
CA GLY A 159 -5.75 -4.92 -14.85
C GLY A 159 -4.24 -4.84 -15.06
N VAL A 160 -3.50 -4.48 -14.00
CA VAL A 160 -2.05 -4.37 -14.03
C VAL A 160 -1.41 -5.69 -13.62
N VAL A 161 -0.70 -6.33 -14.53
CA VAL A 161 0.11 -7.53 -14.26
C VAL A 161 1.48 -7.08 -13.77
N LEU A 162 1.84 -7.52 -12.58
CA LEU A 162 3.13 -7.28 -11.92
C LEU A 162 3.94 -8.56 -11.95
N SER A 163 5.18 -8.51 -12.37
CA SER A 163 6.08 -9.67 -12.46
C SER A 163 7.45 -9.35 -11.87
N TRP A 164 8.11 -10.39 -11.38
CA TRP A 164 9.43 -10.27 -10.72
C TRP A 164 10.20 -11.57 -10.79
N LYS A 165 11.44 -11.54 -10.30
CA LYS A 165 12.24 -12.73 -10.03
C LYS A 165 12.72 -12.72 -8.59
N VAL A 166 12.67 -13.86 -7.91
CA VAL A 166 13.23 -14.06 -6.59
C VAL A 166 13.87 -15.44 -6.50
N GLU A 167 15.06 -15.49 -5.91
CA GLU A 167 15.76 -16.77 -5.69
C GLU A 167 15.19 -17.47 -4.45
N VAL A 168 14.91 -18.77 -4.59
CA VAL A 168 14.43 -19.60 -3.49
C VAL A 168 15.64 -19.98 -2.62
N PRO A 169 15.63 -19.68 -1.31
CA PRO A 169 16.71 -20.11 -0.42
C PRO A 169 16.80 -21.64 -0.37
N GLY A 170 18.03 -22.17 -0.52
CA GLY A 170 18.28 -23.62 -0.51
C GLY A 170 17.96 -24.34 0.82
N ASN A 171 17.84 -23.62 1.93
CA ASN A 171 17.54 -24.13 3.25
C ASN A 171 16.39 -23.33 3.90
N SER A 172 15.16 -23.69 3.65
CA SER A 172 14.05 -23.22 4.48
C SER A 172 13.94 -24.13 5.73
N ASN A 173 14.28 -23.60 6.86
CA ASN A 173 13.91 -24.19 8.15
C ASN A 173 12.38 -24.16 8.23
N GLY A 174 11.70 -25.27 8.50
CA GLY A 174 10.23 -25.35 8.47
C GLY A 174 9.46 -24.34 9.33
N ALA A 175 10.18 -23.62 10.21
CA ALA A 175 9.64 -22.51 11.00
C ALA A 175 9.70 -21.14 10.27
N VAL A 176 10.42 -21.03 9.16
CA VAL A 176 10.63 -19.79 8.41
C VAL A 176 10.23 -20.01 6.97
N HIS A 177 9.37 -19.15 6.45
CA HIS A 177 9.05 -19.07 5.04
C HIS A 177 9.10 -17.61 4.57
N TYR A 178 9.15 -17.43 3.28
CA TYR A 178 9.27 -16.12 2.66
C TYR A 178 8.12 -15.88 1.69
N VAL A 179 7.62 -14.66 1.67
CA VAL A 179 6.62 -14.22 0.70
C VAL A 179 7.12 -12.98 -0.03
N VAL A 180 6.66 -12.78 -1.24
CA VAL A 180 6.75 -11.50 -1.95
C VAL A 180 5.44 -10.77 -1.72
N ARG A 181 5.52 -9.58 -1.18
CA ARG A 181 4.40 -8.66 -0.99
C ARG A 181 4.47 -7.56 -2.04
N VAL A 182 3.38 -7.34 -2.74
CA VAL A 182 3.26 -6.26 -3.72
C VAL A 182 2.37 -5.17 -3.15
N ILE A 183 2.84 -3.92 -3.25
CA ILE A 183 2.21 -2.75 -2.65
C ILE A 183 1.94 -1.72 -3.74
N ARG A 184 0.73 -1.18 -3.74
CA ARG A 184 0.27 -0.09 -4.60
C ARG A 184 0.15 1.20 -3.83
N HIS A 185 0.65 2.29 -4.41
CA HIS A 185 0.46 3.65 -3.95
C HIS A 185 -0.32 4.44 -5.01
N PRO A 186 -1.52 4.93 -4.73
CA PRO A 186 -2.18 5.89 -5.60
C PRO A 186 -1.46 7.25 -5.53
N LEU A 187 -1.47 8.01 -6.64
CA LEU A 187 -0.81 9.34 -6.69
C LEU A 187 -1.57 10.43 -5.93
N ASP A 188 -2.85 10.24 -5.70
CA ASP A 188 -3.75 11.20 -5.04
C ASP A 188 -3.63 11.26 -3.52
N GLY A 189 -2.61 10.60 -2.94
CA GLY A 189 -2.33 10.62 -1.50
C GLY A 189 -3.21 9.73 -0.65
N GLN A 190 -3.99 8.84 -1.26
CA GLN A 190 -4.71 7.77 -0.55
C GLN A 190 -3.72 6.80 0.11
N GLN A 191 -4.24 5.99 1.03
CA GLN A 191 -3.43 5.01 1.76
C GLN A 191 -2.89 3.93 0.81
N GLN A 192 -1.65 3.51 1.03
CA GLN A 192 -1.06 2.37 0.32
C GLN A 192 -1.89 1.10 0.54
N THR A 193 -1.95 0.26 -0.48
CA THR A 193 -2.72 -0.99 -0.47
C THR A 193 -1.80 -2.16 -0.77
N VAL A 194 -1.88 -3.19 0.05
CA VAL A 194 -1.27 -4.49 -0.28
C VAL A 194 -2.14 -5.15 -1.35
N VAL A 195 -1.60 -5.29 -2.55
CA VAL A 195 -2.28 -5.93 -3.69
C VAL A 195 -2.37 -7.43 -3.47
N GLY A 196 -1.28 -8.02 -2.96
CA GLY A 196 -1.24 -9.44 -2.60
C GLY A 196 0.10 -9.88 -2.07
N GLU A 197 0.11 -11.12 -1.57
CA GLU A 197 1.30 -11.82 -1.09
C GLU A 197 1.37 -13.20 -1.73
N LEU A 198 2.53 -13.55 -2.29
CA LEU A 198 2.78 -14.87 -2.87
C LEU A 198 4.00 -15.51 -2.22
N PRO A 199 3.93 -16.83 -1.89
CA PRO A 199 5.08 -17.55 -1.38
C PRO A 199 6.27 -17.52 -2.37
N VAL A 200 7.48 -17.31 -1.86
CA VAL A 200 8.70 -17.45 -2.66
C VAL A 200 8.82 -18.88 -3.16
N GLY A 201 9.00 -19.06 -4.46
CA GLY A 201 9.00 -20.37 -5.12
C GLY A 201 7.68 -20.76 -5.79
N SER A 202 6.63 -19.93 -5.66
CA SER A 202 5.39 -20.02 -6.44
C SER A 202 5.49 -19.18 -7.72
N ASP A 203 4.34 -18.84 -8.30
CA ASP A 203 4.25 -17.94 -9.44
C ASP A 203 4.91 -16.59 -9.13
N GLN A 204 5.65 -16.07 -10.11
CA GLN A 204 6.38 -14.81 -9.97
C GLN A 204 5.63 -13.67 -10.67
N SER A 205 4.31 -13.70 -10.61
CA SER A 205 3.44 -12.64 -11.14
C SER A 205 2.13 -12.55 -10.35
N LEU A 206 1.57 -11.35 -10.33
CA LEU A 206 0.32 -11.03 -9.66
C LEU A 206 -0.44 -10.00 -10.51
N THR A 207 -1.74 -10.18 -10.67
CA THR A 207 -2.59 -9.21 -11.35
C THR A 207 -3.35 -8.36 -10.34
N ASP A 208 -3.17 -7.04 -10.41
CA ASP A 208 -4.02 -6.09 -9.71
C ASP A 208 -5.24 -5.75 -10.57
N SER A 209 -6.34 -6.44 -10.30
CA SER A 209 -7.63 -6.21 -10.94
C SER A 209 -8.50 -5.17 -10.23
N THR A 210 -8.00 -4.56 -9.15
CA THR A 210 -8.74 -3.59 -8.34
C THR A 210 -8.38 -2.14 -8.69
N ILE A 211 -7.75 -1.94 -9.84
CA ILE A 211 -7.46 -0.62 -10.38
C ILE A 211 -8.72 0.06 -10.89
N GLU A 212 -8.66 1.37 -11.01
CA GLU A 212 -9.57 2.15 -11.83
C GLU A 212 -8.81 2.58 -13.09
N TRP A 213 -9.45 2.44 -14.25
CA TRP A 213 -8.89 2.88 -15.52
C TRP A 213 -8.62 4.39 -15.53
N GLU A 214 -7.71 4.84 -16.39
CA GLU A 214 -7.30 6.24 -16.52
C GLU A 214 -6.68 6.85 -15.24
N LYS A 215 -6.19 6.00 -14.35
CA LYS A 215 -5.44 6.43 -13.17
C LYS A 215 -3.99 5.99 -13.22
N THR A 216 -3.15 6.77 -12.57
CA THR A 216 -1.74 6.45 -12.41
C THR A 216 -1.49 5.87 -11.03
N TYR A 217 -0.77 4.76 -10.99
CA TYR A 217 -0.38 4.06 -9.76
C TYR A 217 1.13 3.93 -9.70
N ARG A 218 1.65 3.85 -8.49
CA ARG A 218 3.02 3.43 -8.22
C ARG A 218 3.00 2.10 -7.51
N TYR A 219 3.86 1.20 -7.95
CA TYR A 219 4.00 -0.12 -7.35
C TYR A 219 5.43 -0.34 -6.91
N HIS A 220 5.61 -1.04 -5.81
CA HIS A 220 6.85 -1.67 -5.41
C HIS A 220 6.56 -3.04 -4.82
N ALA A 221 7.60 -3.86 -4.70
CA ALA A 221 7.52 -5.14 -4.05
C ALA A 221 8.62 -5.27 -2.98
N GLU A 222 8.36 -6.09 -1.97
CA GLU A 222 9.31 -6.45 -0.94
C GLU A 222 9.26 -7.95 -0.68
N THR A 223 10.33 -8.50 -0.13
CA THR A 223 10.29 -9.83 0.47
C THR A 223 9.93 -9.71 1.94
N VAL A 224 9.08 -10.59 2.44
CA VAL A 224 8.75 -10.66 3.87
C VAL A 224 9.15 -12.00 4.42
N THR A 225 9.96 -11.98 5.48
CA THR A 225 10.29 -13.17 6.26
C THR A 225 9.19 -13.41 7.29
N VAL A 226 8.55 -14.56 7.23
CA VAL A 226 7.47 -14.97 8.11
C VAL A 226 7.94 -16.11 9.00
N VAL A 227 7.86 -15.92 10.32
CA VAL A 227 8.29 -16.91 11.31
C VAL A 227 7.08 -17.47 12.06
N ASN A 228 6.86 -18.78 11.93
CA ASN A 228 5.82 -19.54 12.60
C ASN A 228 6.45 -20.67 13.44
N PRO A 229 6.95 -20.40 14.63
CA PRO A 229 7.54 -21.44 15.45
C PRO A 229 6.45 -22.42 15.94
N GLY A 230 6.49 -23.64 15.45
CA GLY A 230 5.86 -24.79 16.09
C GLY A 230 4.43 -25.15 15.68
N ASN A 231 3.79 -24.49 14.71
CA ASN A 231 2.51 -24.94 14.16
C ASN A 231 2.50 -24.86 12.64
N ASN A 232 2.37 -26.00 11.98
CA ASN A 232 2.08 -26.09 10.55
C ASN A 232 0.61 -25.73 10.21
N ASP A 233 -0.06 -24.95 11.05
CA ASP A 233 -1.40 -24.46 10.79
C ASP A 233 -1.31 -23.18 9.96
N PRO A 234 -1.67 -23.21 8.67
CA PRO A 234 -1.63 -22.03 7.80
C PRO A 234 -2.64 -20.93 8.21
N ALA A 235 -3.60 -21.26 9.10
CA ALA A 235 -4.55 -20.30 9.66
C ALA A 235 -4.02 -19.61 10.94
N ALA A 236 -2.91 -20.10 11.52
CA ALA A 236 -2.29 -19.47 12.68
C ALA A 236 -1.67 -18.13 12.28
N LYS A 237 -1.97 -17.09 13.05
CA LYS A 237 -1.39 -15.77 12.84
C LYS A 237 0.14 -15.84 12.98
N PRO A 238 0.93 -15.36 12.02
CA PRO A 238 2.39 -15.41 12.12
C PRO A 238 2.84 -14.64 13.36
N LEU A 239 3.76 -15.25 14.12
CA LEU A 239 4.29 -14.65 15.34
C LEU A 239 5.19 -13.45 15.05
N ILE A 240 5.93 -13.52 13.95
CA ILE A 240 6.90 -12.50 13.56
C ILE A 240 6.86 -12.34 12.05
N GLN A 241 6.79 -11.11 11.59
CA GLN A 241 7.05 -10.72 10.21
C GLN A 241 8.19 -9.72 10.18
N VAL A 242 9.10 -9.88 9.23
CA VAL A 242 10.22 -8.96 9.00
C VAL A 242 10.21 -8.57 7.53
N GLU A 243 9.92 -7.31 7.28
CA GLU A 243 9.95 -6.73 5.94
C GLU A 243 11.40 -6.59 5.46
N GLY A 244 11.65 -7.02 4.22
CA GLY A 244 12.89 -6.78 3.50
C GLY A 244 12.96 -5.37 2.92
N ASP A 245 13.98 -5.10 2.12
CA ASP A 245 14.08 -3.85 1.39
C ASP A 245 13.10 -3.83 0.21
N ASP A 246 12.66 -2.62 -0.17
CA ASP A 246 11.78 -2.40 -1.32
C ASP A 246 12.55 -2.51 -2.64
N THR A 247 11.85 -2.94 -3.69
CA THR A 247 12.28 -2.65 -5.06
C THR A 247 12.20 -1.14 -5.33
N PRO A 248 12.87 -0.63 -6.36
CA PRO A 248 12.54 0.68 -6.91
C PRO A 248 11.04 0.74 -7.26
N GLU A 249 10.42 1.90 -7.02
CA GLU A 249 9.03 2.13 -7.44
C GLU A 249 8.93 2.19 -8.96
N ILE A 250 7.90 1.56 -9.51
CA ILE A 250 7.50 1.70 -10.92
C ILE A 250 6.18 2.44 -11.00
N THR A 251 6.07 3.32 -12.00
CA THR A 251 4.86 4.10 -12.24
C THR A 251 4.14 3.56 -13.46
N VAL A 252 2.84 3.32 -13.33
CA VAL A 252 1.97 2.76 -14.39
C VAL A 252 0.75 3.65 -14.55
N PHE A 253 0.48 4.07 -15.79
CA PHE A 253 -0.80 4.64 -16.15
C PHE A 253 -1.69 3.50 -16.68
N ALA A 254 -2.83 3.30 -16.05
CA ALA A 254 -3.78 2.24 -16.41
C ALA A 254 -4.66 2.73 -17.57
N ASP A 255 -4.06 2.79 -18.76
CA ASP A 255 -4.72 3.20 -19.99
C ASP A 255 -5.63 2.08 -20.52
N ASP A 256 -6.89 2.39 -20.75
CA ASP A 256 -7.85 1.44 -21.27
C ASP A 256 -7.88 1.48 -22.81
N VAL A 257 -7.05 0.64 -23.38
CA VAL A 257 -6.92 0.45 -24.84
C VAL A 257 -7.47 -0.91 -25.29
N PHE A 258 -8.18 -1.62 -24.44
CA PHE A 258 -8.62 -2.99 -24.66
C PHE A 258 -10.07 -3.03 -25.11
N PRO A 259 -10.34 -3.51 -26.34
CA PRO A 259 -11.71 -3.62 -26.83
C PRO A 259 -12.49 -4.70 -26.06
N PRO A 260 -13.82 -4.57 -25.99
CA PRO A 260 -14.70 -5.59 -25.42
C PRO A 260 -14.61 -6.92 -26.17
N ALA A 261 -15.21 -7.96 -25.56
CA ALA A 261 -15.34 -9.25 -26.22
C ALA A 261 -16.20 -9.14 -27.51
N VAL A 262 -15.87 -9.97 -28.49
CA VAL A 262 -16.64 -10.07 -29.75
C VAL A 262 -18.03 -10.61 -29.46
N PRO A 263 -19.13 -9.95 -29.92
CA PRO A 263 -20.49 -10.43 -29.71
C PRO A 263 -20.73 -11.79 -30.39
N PRO A 264 -21.10 -12.84 -29.63
CA PRO A 264 -21.30 -14.16 -30.23
C PRO A 264 -22.76 -14.41 -30.66
N GLY A 265 -22.96 -15.38 -31.53
CA GLY A 265 -24.29 -15.96 -31.83
C GLY A 265 -25.19 -15.04 -32.62
N LEU A 266 -24.64 -14.22 -33.52
CA LEU A 266 -25.43 -13.39 -34.43
C LEU A 266 -26.33 -14.23 -35.31
N GLN A 267 -27.62 -13.88 -35.34
CA GLN A 267 -28.65 -14.46 -36.19
C GLN A 267 -29.36 -13.35 -36.96
N ALA A 268 -29.74 -13.65 -38.20
CA ALA A 268 -30.53 -12.78 -39.06
C ALA A 268 -31.82 -13.50 -39.48
N VAL A 269 -32.95 -12.83 -39.40
CA VAL A 269 -34.26 -13.41 -39.70
C VAL A 269 -35.06 -12.44 -40.55
N PHE A 270 -35.47 -12.89 -41.72
CA PHE A 270 -36.34 -12.13 -42.65
C PHE A 270 -37.76 -12.00 -42.06
N SER A 271 -38.40 -10.84 -42.27
CA SER A 271 -39.74 -10.50 -41.77
C SER A 271 -40.88 -11.36 -42.34
N GLY A 272 -40.63 -12.11 -43.41
CA GLY A 272 -41.64 -12.87 -44.10
C GLY A 272 -42.45 -12.08 -45.16
N PRO A 273 -43.25 -12.77 -45.96
CA PRO A 273 -44.02 -12.16 -47.04
C PRO A 273 -45.23 -11.37 -46.50
N GLY A 274 -45.73 -10.41 -47.29
CA GLY A 274 -46.99 -9.69 -47.04
C GLY A 274 -46.85 -8.39 -46.22
N GLN A 275 -45.64 -7.96 -45.92
CA GLN A 275 -45.35 -6.69 -45.26
C GLN A 275 -44.11 -6.02 -45.88
N LYS A 276 -43.82 -4.77 -45.50
CA LYS A 276 -42.57 -4.13 -45.93
C LYS A 276 -41.38 -4.99 -45.44
N PRO A 277 -40.47 -5.34 -46.34
CA PRO A 277 -39.36 -6.22 -46.00
C PRO A 277 -38.43 -5.57 -44.94
N PHE A 278 -38.00 -6.35 -43.95
CA PHE A 278 -36.94 -6.04 -43.01
C PHE A 278 -36.23 -7.33 -42.59
N ILE A 279 -35.03 -7.19 -42.04
CA ILE A 279 -34.30 -8.27 -41.40
C ILE A 279 -34.08 -7.91 -39.95
N ASP A 280 -34.51 -8.78 -39.04
CA ASP A 280 -34.22 -8.66 -37.61
C ASP A 280 -32.91 -9.40 -37.29
N LEU A 281 -32.03 -8.71 -36.59
CA LEU A 281 -30.75 -9.21 -36.12
C LEU A 281 -30.79 -9.34 -34.60
N VAL A 282 -30.31 -10.45 -34.07
CA VAL A 282 -30.18 -10.70 -32.64
C VAL A 282 -28.85 -11.40 -32.38
N TRP A 283 -28.22 -11.09 -31.23
CA TRP A 283 -26.97 -11.73 -30.80
C TRP A 283 -26.94 -11.88 -29.30
N ALA A 284 -26.00 -12.65 -28.76
CA ALA A 284 -25.83 -12.76 -27.33
C ALA A 284 -25.12 -11.48 -26.75
N PRO A 285 -25.60 -10.95 -25.62
CA PRO A 285 -24.99 -9.76 -25.03
C PRO A 285 -23.55 -10.03 -24.59
N VAL A 286 -22.68 -9.02 -24.75
CA VAL A 286 -21.36 -8.96 -24.15
C VAL A 286 -21.53 -8.51 -22.70
N THR A 287 -20.75 -9.08 -21.80
CA THR A 287 -20.86 -8.86 -20.35
C THR A 287 -19.80 -7.94 -19.77
N ASP A 288 -18.99 -7.30 -20.62
CA ASP A 288 -17.94 -6.36 -20.18
C ASP A 288 -18.58 -5.17 -19.48
N LEU A 289 -18.01 -4.80 -18.33
CA LEU A 289 -18.61 -3.80 -17.41
C LEU A 289 -18.66 -2.38 -17.99
N ASP A 290 -17.77 -2.10 -18.92
CA ASP A 290 -17.61 -0.81 -19.59
C ASP A 290 -18.21 -0.78 -20.99
N LEU A 291 -18.98 -1.79 -21.37
CA LEU A 291 -19.66 -1.85 -22.67
C LEU A 291 -20.53 -0.60 -22.88
N ALA A 292 -20.22 0.16 -23.94
CA ALA A 292 -21.02 1.30 -24.38
C ALA A 292 -22.16 0.90 -25.33
N GLY A 293 -21.95 -0.12 -26.16
CA GLY A 293 -22.96 -0.61 -27.11
C GLY A 293 -22.39 -1.39 -28.27
N TYR A 294 -23.16 -1.47 -29.35
CA TYR A 294 -22.83 -2.31 -30.52
C TYR A 294 -22.90 -1.49 -31.79
N ASN A 295 -22.08 -1.90 -32.78
CA ASN A 295 -22.17 -1.52 -34.19
C ASN A 295 -22.61 -2.71 -35.01
N VAL A 296 -23.44 -2.45 -36.04
CA VAL A 296 -23.90 -3.45 -37.02
C VAL A 296 -23.34 -3.08 -38.36
N TYR A 297 -22.82 -4.08 -39.05
CA TYR A 297 -22.26 -3.96 -40.37
C TYR A 297 -23.04 -4.85 -41.34
N ARG A 298 -23.21 -4.33 -42.56
CA ARG A 298 -23.91 -5.03 -43.68
C ARG A 298 -23.12 -4.88 -44.94
N HIS A 299 -23.13 -5.89 -45.76
CA HIS A 299 -22.69 -5.84 -47.18
C HIS A 299 -23.43 -6.86 -48.04
N GLU A 300 -23.36 -6.68 -49.34
CA GLU A 300 -23.72 -7.69 -50.34
C GLU A 300 -22.49 -8.54 -50.67
N GLU A 301 -22.69 -9.70 -51.27
CA GLU A 301 -21.58 -10.60 -51.64
C GLU A 301 -20.58 -9.90 -52.58
N GLY A 302 -19.31 -9.91 -52.18
CA GLY A 302 -18.22 -9.26 -52.91
C GLY A 302 -18.01 -7.77 -52.58
N GLU A 303 -18.82 -7.18 -51.71
CA GLU A 303 -18.65 -5.81 -51.23
C GLU A 303 -17.95 -5.77 -49.84
N SER A 304 -17.44 -4.61 -49.46
CA SER A 304 -16.88 -4.40 -48.11
C SER A 304 -17.99 -4.10 -47.10
N PRO A 305 -17.92 -4.64 -45.88
CA PRO A 305 -18.89 -4.33 -44.82
C PRO A 305 -18.94 -2.84 -44.49
N ALA A 306 -20.15 -2.30 -44.46
CA ALA A 306 -20.43 -0.91 -44.08
C ALA A 306 -21.29 -0.89 -42.83
N LYS A 307 -20.99 0.05 -41.90
CA LYS A 307 -21.76 0.29 -40.68
C LYS A 307 -23.13 0.87 -41.08
N ILE A 308 -24.21 0.28 -40.53
CA ILE A 308 -25.59 0.67 -40.87
C ILE A 308 -26.35 1.33 -39.73
N ASN A 309 -25.86 1.27 -38.47
CA ASN A 309 -26.44 2.03 -37.36
C ASN A 309 -25.78 3.39 -37.20
N GLY A 310 -26.60 4.44 -37.01
CA GLY A 310 -26.09 5.81 -36.79
C GLY A 310 -25.45 6.01 -35.39
N GLU A 311 -26.12 5.47 -34.37
CA GLU A 311 -25.69 5.55 -32.96
C GLU A 311 -25.45 4.14 -32.42
N LEU A 312 -24.62 4.03 -31.34
CA LEU A 312 -24.39 2.76 -30.68
C LEU A 312 -25.69 2.16 -30.15
N LEU A 313 -25.93 0.91 -30.47
CA LEU A 313 -27.09 0.15 -30.03
C LEU A 313 -26.87 -0.27 -28.55
N LYS A 314 -27.85 0.01 -27.69
CA LYS A 314 -27.79 -0.37 -26.28
C LYS A 314 -28.37 -1.76 -25.99
N THR A 315 -28.99 -2.36 -26.97
CA THR A 315 -29.59 -3.71 -26.91
C THR A 315 -28.93 -4.62 -27.90
N PRO A 316 -28.81 -5.93 -27.64
CA PRO A 316 -28.20 -6.90 -28.56
C PRO A 316 -29.18 -7.28 -29.69
N SER A 317 -29.78 -6.30 -30.34
CA SER A 317 -30.72 -6.48 -31.43
C SER A 317 -30.76 -5.24 -32.32
N TYR A 318 -31.04 -5.46 -33.61
CA TYR A 318 -31.21 -4.40 -34.59
C TYR A 318 -32.21 -4.82 -35.66
N ARG A 319 -33.02 -3.86 -36.15
CA ARG A 319 -33.89 -4.07 -37.29
C ARG A 319 -33.36 -3.29 -38.49
N ASP A 320 -32.97 -4.02 -39.53
CA ASP A 320 -32.62 -3.44 -40.82
C ASP A 320 -33.88 -3.35 -41.70
N SER A 321 -34.39 -2.14 -41.87
CA SER A 321 -35.56 -1.82 -42.70
C SER A 321 -35.18 -1.29 -44.08
N ASP A 322 -33.87 -1.18 -44.37
CA ASP A 322 -33.36 -0.71 -45.68
C ASP A 322 -32.83 -1.90 -46.50
N VAL A 323 -33.72 -2.87 -46.74
CA VAL A 323 -33.43 -4.07 -47.50
C VAL A 323 -34.35 -4.16 -48.72
N THR A 324 -33.84 -4.76 -49.80
CA THR A 324 -34.53 -4.84 -51.09
C THR A 324 -34.75 -6.29 -51.48
N SER A 325 -35.95 -6.58 -52.03
CA SER A 325 -36.28 -7.90 -52.58
C SER A 325 -35.31 -8.36 -53.68
N GLY A 326 -34.99 -9.64 -53.69
CA GLY A 326 -34.06 -10.27 -54.62
C GLY A 326 -32.60 -10.17 -54.20
N LYS A 327 -32.28 -9.57 -53.07
CA LYS A 327 -30.92 -9.44 -52.56
C LYS A 327 -30.64 -10.36 -51.38
N LYS A 328 -29.37 -10.75 -51.24
CA LYS A 328 -28.80 -11.45 -50.10
C LYS A 328 -27.83 -10.50 -49.36
N TYR A 329 -28.02 -10.37 -48.08
CA TYR A 329 -27.18 -9.53 -47.22
C TYR A 329 -26.38 -10.37 -46.23
N LEU A 330 -25.14 -9.95 -45.97
CA LEU A 330 -24.28 -10.50 -44.97
C LEU A 330 -24.15 -9.45 -43.82
N TYR A 331 -24.23 -9.93 -42.60
CA TYR A 331 -24.20 -9.09 -41.40
C TYR A 331 -23.12 -9.54 -40.44
N SER A 332 -22.49 -8.58 -39.77
CA SER A 332 -21.62 -8.80 -38.63
C SER A 332 -21.83 -7.70 -37.59
N VAL A 333 -21.46 -7.96 -36.34
CA VAL A 333 -21.60 -7.01 -35.23
C VAL A 333 -20.30 -6.90 -34.47
N SER A 334 -20.02 -5.71 -33.90
CA SER A 334 -18.95 -5.46 -32.98
C SER A 334 -19.47 -4.84 -31.68
N ALA A 335 -18.72 -4.96 -30.60
CA ALA A 335 -18.95 -4.29 -29.34
C ALA A 335 -18.01 -3.10 -29.21
N VAL A 336 -18.47 -2.03 -28.57
CA VAL A 336 -17.70 -0.81 -28.31
C VAL A 336 -17.83 -0.48 -26.83
N ASP A 337 -16.72 -0.16 -26.17
CA ASP A 337 -16.68 0.27 -24.77
C ASP A 337 -16.91 1.78 -24.59
N LEU A 338 -16.88 2.23 -23.34
CA LEU A 338 -17.04 3.66 -22.97
C LEU A 338 -15.87 4.53 -23.46
N ARG A 339 -14.73 3.94 -23.83
CA ARG A 339 -13.55 4.63 -24.37
C ARG A 339 -13.55 4.74 -25.88
N GLY A 340 -14.40 3.96 -26.53
CA GLY A 340 -14.49 3.89 -27.97
C GLY A 340 -13.61 2.80 -28.58
N ASN A 341 -13.03 1.90 -27.77
CA ASN A 341 -12.36 0.73 -28.29
C ASN A 341 -13.42 -0.22 -28.87
N GLU A 342 -13.23 -0.62 -30.11
CA GLU A 342 -14.15 -1.47 -30.84
C GLU A 342 -13.57 -2.86 -31.01
N SER A 343 -14.34 -3.90 -30.69
CA SER A 343 -13.95 -5.29 -30.87
C SER A 343 -13.79 -5.65 -32.35
N GLU A 344 -13.12 -6.77 -32.61
CA GLU A 344 -13.27 -7.45 -33.91
C GLU A 344 -14.76 -7.72 -34.18
N ARG A 345 -15.09 -7.83 -35.45
CA ARG A 345 -16.45 -8.15 -35.84
C ARG A 345 -16.73 -9.63 -35.62
N SER A 346 -18.00 -9.95 -35.30
CA SER A 346 -18.47 -11.34 -35.16
C SER A 346 -18.29 -12.12 -36.46
N GLU A 347 -18.45 -13.44 -36.39
CA GLU A 347 -18.69 -14.24 -37.58
C GLU A 347 -19.90 -13.69 -38.34
N GLU A 348 -19.82 -13.75 -39.64
CA GLU A 348 -20.89 -13.26 -40.51
C GLU A 348 -22.07 -14.23 -40.54
N THR A 349 -23.26 -13.68 -40.53
CA THR A 349 -24.49 -14.40 -40.87
C THR A 349 -25.10 -13.81 -42.14
N SER A 350 -25.82 -14.59 -42.90
CA SER A 350 -26.46 -14.12 -44.13
C SER A 350 -27.95 -14.40 -44.18
N GLU A 351 -28.72 -13.46 -44.74
CA GLU A 351 -30.15 -13.61 -44.94
C GLU A 351 -30.55 -13.09 -46.31
N SER A 352 -31.55 -13.74 -46.93
CA SER A 352 -32.06 -13.39 -48.27
C SER A 352 -33.43 -12.77 -48.14
N VAL A 353 -33.67 -11.71 -48.92
CA VAL A 353 -34.97 -11.09 -49.07
C VAL A 353 -35.59 -11.59 -50.40
N PRO A 354 -36.58 -12.47 -50.38
CA PRO A 354 -37.19 -13.05 -51.57
C PRO A 354 -37.80 -12.05 -52.55
#